data_bb6d3393dd568282328feb7bf91cf365
#
_entry.id   bb6d3393dd568282328feb7bf91cf365
#
_cell.length_a   1.000
_cell.length_b   1.000
_cell.length_c   1.000
_cell.angle_alpha   90.00
_cell.angle_beta   90.00
_cell.angle_gamma   90.00
#
_symmetry.space_group_name_H-M   'P 1'
#
loop_
_entity.id
_entity.type
_entity.pdbx_description
1 polymer ?
#
loop_
_entity_poly.entity_id
_entity_poly.type
_entity_poly.pdbx_seq_one_letter_code
_entity_poly.pdbx_strand_id
1 'polypeptide(L)' 'MSEVAAKVTKIIVDQLGVSAEEVKPEASFVEDLGADSLDLTELIMTMEEEFDIEIADDDAQKILKVQDAISYIESKQG' A
#
# COMPACT_ATOMS: atom_id res chain seq x y z
N MET A 1 5.46 -15.87 1.79
CA MET A 1 4.92 -14.50 1.82
C MET A 1 5.49 -13.75 3.00
N SER A 2 5.92 -12.50 2.78
CA SER A 2 6.50 -11.73 3.86
C SER A 2 5.40 -11.16 4.76
N GLU A 3 5.78 -10.85 5.99
CA GLU A 3 4.87 -10.17 6.92
C GLU A 3 4.43 -8.83 6.38
N VAL A 4 5.32 -8.15 5.66
CA VAL A 4 5.02 -6.86 5.06
C VAL A 4 3.88 -7.01 4.05
N ALA A 5 3.98 -8.01 3.17
CA ALA A 5 2.94 -8.24 2.17
C ALA A 5 1.59 -8.53 2.82
N ALA A 6 1.58 -9.34 3.87
CA ALA A 6 0.35 -9.67 4.57
C ALA A 6 -0.28 -8.45 5.24
N LYS A 7 0.54 -7.62 5.87
CA LYS A 7 0.05 -6.40 6.53
C LYS A 7 -0.45 -5.37 5.53
N VAL A 8 0.27 -5.19 4.43
CA VAL A 8 -0.14 -4.28 3.37
C VAL A 8 -1.49 -4.70 2.81
N THR A 9 -1.65 -5.99 2.53
CA THR A 9 -2.92 -6.52 2.03
C THR A 9 -4.06 -6.21 2.99
N LYS A 10 -3.85 -6.44 4.28
CA LYS A 10 -4.88 -6.19 5.28
C LYS A 10 -5.27 -4.71 5.34
N ILE A 11 -4.28 -3.84 5.30
CA ILE A 11 -4.51 -2.40 5.31
C ILE A 11 -5.37 -1.98 4.11
N ILE A 12 -5.03 -2.50 2.94
CA ILE A 12 -5.77 -2.17 1.71
C ILE A 12 -7.20 -2.67 1.79
N VAL A 13 -7.39 -3.90 2.24
CA VAL A 13 -8.73 -4.48 2.39
C VAL A 13 -9.57 -3.64 3.34
N ASP A 14 -9.01 -3.27 4.47
CA ASP A 14 -9.73 -2.49 5.48
C ASP A 14 -10.09 -1.09 5.00
N GLN A 15 -9.18 -0.45 4.29
CA GLN A 15 -9.37 0.94 3.90
C GLN A 15 -10.17 1.12 2.62
N LEU A 16 -9.97 0.25 1.66
CA LEU A 16 -10.66 0.36 0.36
C LEU A 16 -11.91 -0.52 0.27
N GLY A 17 -12.11 -1.42 1.22
CA GLY A 17 -13.27 -2.28 1.20
C GLY A 17 -13.24 -3.31 0.08
N VAL A 18 -12.06 -3.69 -0.38
CA VAL A 18 -11.91 -4.70 -1.42
C VAL A 18 -11.59 -6.05 -0.79
N SER A 19 -11.69 -7.13 -1.56
CA SER A 19 -11.35 -8.45 -1.06
C SER A 19 -9.84 -8.68 -1.15
N ALA A 20 -9.33 -9.57 -0.30
CA ALA A 20 -7.91 -9.92 -0.34
C ALA A 20 -7.51 -10.50 -1.69
N GLU A 21 -8.43 -11.19 -2.35
CA GLU A 21 -8.17 -11.78 -3.67
C GLU A 21 -7.90 -10.73 -4.74
N GLU A 22 -8.46 -9.53 -4.57
CA GLU A 22 -8.25 -8.42 -5.50
C GLU A 22 -6.90 -7.75 -5.30
N VAL A 23 -6.32 -7.90 -4.12
CA VAL A 23 -5.05 -7.24 -3.76
C VAL A 23 -3.88 -8.09 -4.24
N LYS A 24 -3.58 -7.99 -5.52
CA LYS A 24 -2.47 -8.71 -6.15
C LYS A 24 -1.28 -7.78 -6.31
N PRO A 25 -0.05 -8.32 -6.36
CA PRO A 25 1.13 -7.48 -6.51
C PRO A 25 1.07 -6.52 -7.69
N GLU A 26 0.51 -6.96 -8.80
CA GLU A 26 0.41 -6.15 -10.02
C GLU A 26 -0.82 -5.24 -10.04
N ALA A 27 -1.69 -5.31 -9.03
CA ALA A 27 -2.89 -4.48 -8.99
C ALA A 27 -2.53 -3.01 -8.79
N SER A 28 -3.15 -2.14 -9.59
CA SER A 28 -3.02 -0.70 -9.45
C SER A 28 -4.03 -0.20 -8.42
N PHE A 29 -3.59 0.68 -7.52
CA PHE A 29 -4.50 1.23 -6.51
C PHE A 29 -5.67 1.98 -7.14
N VAL A 30 -5.39 2.77 -8.16
CA VAL A 30 -6.41 3.60 -8.81
C VAL A 30 -7.24 2.79 -9.80
N GLU A 31 -6.56 2.09 -10.70
CA GLU A 31 -7.25 1.42 -11.81
C GLU A 31 -7.94 0.13 -11.41
N ASP A 32 -7.28 -0.66 -10.58
CA ASP A 32 -7.79 -1.99 -10.21
C ASP A 32 -8.57 -1.98 -8.90
N LEU A 33 -8.15 -1.19 -7.94
CA LEU A 33 -8.78 -1.16 -6.62
C LEU A 33 -9.69 0.04 -6.40
N GLY A 34 -9.75 0.95 -7.36
CA GLY A 34 -10.67 2.07 -7.32
C GLY A 34 -10.36 3.15 -6.29
N ALA A 35 -9.11 3.25 -5.87
CA ALA A 35 -8.70 4.28 -4.91
C ALA A 35 -8.60 5.64 -5.59
N ASP A 36 -9.10 6.68 -4.93
CA ASP A 36 -8.88 8.04 -5.40
C ASP A 36 -7.68 8.63 -4.63
N SER A 37 -7.37 9.90 -4.89
CA SER A 37 -6.19 10.52 -4.28
C SER A 37 -6.30 10.63 -2.76
N LEU A 38 -7.50 10.83 -2.23
CA LEU A 38 -7.71 10.88 -0.80
C LEU A 38 -7.48 9.50 -0.16
N ASP A 39 -7.99 8.46 -0.82
CA ASP A 39 -7.77 7.09 -0.38
C ASP A 39 -6.29 6.74 -0.35
N LEU A 40 -5.56 7.16 -1.39
CA LEU A 40 -4.12 6.91 -1.46
C LEU A 40 -3.38 7.59 -0.32
N THR A 41 -3.74 8.83 -0.01
CA THR A 41 -3.13 9.58 1.08
C THR A 41 -3.35 8.86 2.41
N GLU A 42 -4.57 8.39 2.64
CA GLU A 42 -4.89 7.67 3.87
C GLU A 42 -4.15 6.34 3.96
N LEU A 43 -4.04 5.63 2.84
CA LEU A 43 -3.28 4.38 2.79
C LEU A 43 -1.81 4.61 3.17
N ILE A 44 -1.22 5.65 2.59
CA ILE A 44 0.17 5.98 2.87
C ILE A 44 0.36 6.30 4.35
N MET A 45 -0.53 7.10 4.92
CA MET A 45 -0.45 7.46 6.33
C MET A 45 -0.59 6.24 7.23
N THR A 46 -1.52 5.36 6.90
CA THR A 46 -1.72 4.14 7.68
C THR A 46 -0.49 3.24 7.63
N MET A 47 0.11 3.12 6.45
CA MET A 47 1.33 2.33 6.29
C MET A 47 2.49 2.91 7.10
N GLU A 48 2.61 4.23 7.13
CA GLU A 48 3.65 4.88 7.92
C GLU A 48 3.49 4.56 9.41
N GLU A 49 2.27 4.59 9.89
CA GLU A 49 1.99 4.29 11.29
C GLU A 49 2.20 2.82 11.63
N GLU A 50 1.70 1.94 10.77
CA GLU A 50 1.79 0.50 11.02
C GLU A 50 3.21 -0.03 10.98
N PHE A 51 4.02 0.51 10.11
CA PHE A 51 5.40 0.04 9.93
C PHE A 51 6.44 0.95 10.57
N ASP A 52 5.99 2.04 11.19
CA ASP A 52 6.87 3.03 11.84
C ASP A 52 7.96 3.51 10.90
N ILE A 53 7.55 3.94 9.72
CA ILE A 53 8.46 4.48 8.70
C ILE A 53 7.91 5.80 8.20
N GLU A 54 8.77 6.55 7.50
CA GLU A 54 8.38 7.79 6.84
C GLU A 54 8.44 7.59 5.34
N ILE A 55 7.38 8.00 4.66
CA ILE A 55 7.30 7.92 3.20
C ILE A 55 7.27 9.35 2.66
N ALA A 56 8.33 9.75 1.97
CA ALA A 56 8.41 11.08 1.38
C ALA A 56 7.34 11.25 0.29
N ASP A 57 6.86 12.47 0.11
CA ASP A 57 5.84 12.73 -0.90
C ASP A 57 6.27 12.28 -2.29
N ASP A 58 7.53 12.51 -2.63
CA ASP A 58 8.07 12.09 -3.93
C ASP A 58 7.99 10.58 -4.10
N ASP A 59 8.28 9.84 -3.03
CA ASP A 59 8.23 8.38 -3.07
C ASP A 59 6.79 7.89 -3.10
N ALA A 60 5.90 8.56 -2.37
CA ALA A 60 4.48 8.21 -2.37
C ALA A 60 3.89 8.30 -3.77
N GLN A 61 4.32 9.28 -4.55
CA GLN A 61 3.85 9.45 -5.92
C GLN A 61 4.28 8.30 -6.85
N LYS A 62 5.32 7.60 -6.47
CA LYS A 62 5.83 6.47 -7.27
C LYS A 62 5.16 5.15 -6.87
N ILE A 63 4.43 5.13 -5.78
CA ILE A 63 3.73 3.93 -5.32
C ILE A 63 2.39 3.87 -6.03
N LEU A 64 2.38 3.17 -7.16
CA LEU A 64 1.19 3.07 -8.01
C LEU A 64 0.52 1.71 -7.90
N LYS A 65 1.28 0.67 -7.58
CA LYS A 65 0.79 -0.70 -7.48
C LYS A 65 1.07 -1.25 -6.10
N VAL A 66 0.34 -2.32 -5.75
CA VAL A 66 0.53 -3.01 -4.47
C VAL A 66 1.99 -3.42 -4.29
N GLN A 67 2.60 -3.97 -5.35
CA GLN A 67 4.00 -4.40 -5.30
C GLN A 67 4.93 -3.24 -4.97
N ASP A 68 4.64 -2.04 -5.50
CA ASP A 68 5.46 -0.86 -5.22
C ASP A 68 5.46 -0.53 -3.73
N ALA A 69 4.30 -0.61 -3.10
CA ALA A 69 4.17 -0.35 -1.68
C ALA A 69 4.93 -1.38 -0.84
N ILE A 70 4.77 -2.64 -1.20
CA ILE A 70 5.45 -3.74 -0.49
C ILE A 70 6.97 -3.58 -0.60
N SER A 71 7.45 -3.33 -1.82
CA SER A 71 8.88 -3.18 -2.07
C SER A 71 9.46 -2.00 -1.31
N TYR A 72 8.75 -0.88 -1.31
CA TYR A 72 9.21 0.31 -0.60
C TYR A 72 9.35 0.05 0.90
N ILE A 73 8.33 -0.56 1.49
CA ILE A 73 8.33 -0.83 2.92
C ILE A 73 9.43 -1.82 3.28
N GLU A 74 9.58 -2.87 2.50
CA GLU A 74 10.63 -3.86 2.73
C GLU A 74 12.02 -3.22 2.66
N SER A 75 12.20 -2.31 1.72
CA SER A 75 13.44 -1.57 1.57
C SER A 75 13.74 -0.72 2.80
N LYS A 76 12.73 -0.10 3.39
CA LYS A 76 12.90 0.75 4.56
C LYS A 76 13.18 -0.05 5.83
N GLN A 77 12.61 -1.24 5.93
CA GLN A 77 12.80 -2.07 7.11
C GLN A 77 14.03 -2.95 7.05
N GLY A 78 14.46 -3.23 5.84
CA GLY A 78 15.50 -4.17 5.57
C GLY A 78 16.86 -3.72 5.80
#